data_19680eb82b1ca3a9dab5dac73d286cfe
#
_entry.id   19680eb82b1ca3a9dab5dac73d286cfe
#
_cell.length_a   1.000
_cell.length_b   1.000
_cell.length_c   1.000
_cell.angle_alpha   90.00
_cell.angle_beta   90.00
_cell.angle_gamma   90.00
#
_symmetry.space_group_name_H-M   'P 1'
#
loop_
_entity.id
_entity.type
_entity.pdbx_description
1 polymer ?
#
loop_
_entity_poly.entity_id
_entity_poly.type
_entity_poly.pdbx_seq_one_letter_code
_entity_poly.pdbx_strand_id
1 'polypeptide(L)'
;MSETSRLLLLIPTTSYRARDFLDAARRMGVQVVVGSNQDSVLSALTDGLTTRVDFVNSDRAVDQIVSYAARYPIAAIVGVDEGTTTIAARASDLLGLPHNSPAAVAATADKYRLRRVLTDAGLPQPTVRLFSADEDPPSAARRINNYPVVLKPLSLSGSRGVIRANDTQEFSTAFERIRVILAETSEDTGLRAQPYVLAEDYLPGGEVTLEGLLIGGRLHVLALFDKPDPMHGPTFEETILVTPSRLPETTQRLIRQRTEAAIQALGLTEGPVHAELRITDEQGPVLLEIAARSIGGLCARVLRFGAGVNLEELIIQHALGRDPASLQRECPAPL
;
A
#
# COMPACT_ATOMS: atom_id res chain seq x y z
N MET A 1 36.01 13.38 2.08
CA MET A 1 34.89 13.63 1.12
C MET A 1 33.75 12.77 1.63
N SER A 2 32.66 13.35 2.14
CA SER A 2 31.51 12.55 2.58
C SER A 2 30.97 11.83 1.34
N GLU A 3 30.92 10.49 1.38
CA GLU A 3 30.23 9.70 0.36
C GLU A 3 28.81 10.24 0.27
N THR A 4 28.44 10.68 -0.91
CA THR A 4 27.10 11.25 -1.17
C THR A 4 26.12 10.10 -1.01
N SER A 5 25.38 10.09 0.09
CA SER A 5 24.37 9.06 0.38
C SER A 5 23.26 9.16 -0.66
N ARG A 6 23.18 8.20 -1.61
CA ARG A 6 22.16 8.16 -2.65
C ARG A 6 20.91 7.44 -2.20
N LEU A 7 19.77 8.01 -2.52
CA LEU A 7 18.47 7.37 -2.36
C LEU A 7 18.03 6.74 -3.69
N LEU A 8 17.73 5.45 -3.72
CA LEU A 8 17.11 4.81 -4.87
C LEU A 8 15.58 4.84 -4.70
N LEU A 9 14.89 5.53 -5.60
CA LEU A 9 13.44 5.53 -5.69
C LEU A 9 12.99 4.56 -6.80
N LEU A 10 12.22 3.53 -6.45
CA LEU A 10 11.62 2.62 -7.42
C LEU A 10 10.27 3.18 -7.87
N ILE A 11 10.23 3.72 -9.07
CA ILE A 11 9.09 4.46 -9.61
C ILE A 11 8.71 3.90 -10.97
N PRO A 12 7.57 3.19 -11.10
CA PRO A 12 7.03 2.81 -12.40
C PRO A 12 6.73 4.05 -13.26
N THR A 13 6.88 3.94 -14.58
CA THR A 13 6.57 5.06 -15.49
C THR A 13 5.12 5.52 -15.46
N THR A 14 4.22 4.69 -14.95
CA THR A 14 2.79 4.98 -14.77
C THR A 14 2.49 5.68 -13.44
N SER A 15 3.48 5.86 -12.56
CA SER A 15 3.28 6.45 -11.24
C SER A 15 3.04 7.96 -11.32
N TYR A 16 1.88 8.41 -10.83
CA TYR A 16 1.57 9.85 -10.68
C TYR A 16 2.29 10.49 -9.48
N ARG A 17 2.92 9.70 -8.60
CA ARG A 17 3.58 10.13 -7.36
C ARG A 17 5.04 10.56 -7.57
N ALA A 18 5.61 10.27 -8.74
CA ALA A 18 7.02 10.51 -9.05
C ALA A 18 7.46 11.95 -8.71
N ARG A 19 6.66 12.94 -9.13
CA ARG A 19 6.97 14.35 -8.92
C ARG A 19 7.06 14.72 -7.43
N ASP A 20 6.13 14.25 -6.61
CA ASP A 20 6.07 14.62 -5.19
C ASP A 20 7.31 14.11 -4.43
N PHE A 21 7.77 12.87 -4.72
CA PHE A 21 9.01 12.33 -4.16
C PHE A 21 10.27 13.02 -4.67
N LEU A 22 10.35 13.33 -5.97
CA LEU A 22 11.51 14.01 -6.55
C LEU A 22 11.63 15.45 -6.05
N ASP A 23 10.52 16.17 -5.95
CA ASP A 23 10.51 17.53 -5.40
C ASP A 23 10.87 17.54 -3.90
N ALA A 24 10.43 16.54 -3.12
CA ALA A 24 10.82 16.37 -1.72
C ALA A 24 12.33 16.14 -1.59
N ALA A 25 12.89 15.21 -2.34
CA ALA A 25 14.31 14.91 -2.31
C ALA A 25 15.16 16.13 -2.71
N ARG A 26 14.73 16.90 -3.73
CA ARG A 26 15.39 18.14 -4.16
C ARG A 26 15.41 19.19 -3.05
N ARG A 27 14.28 19.43 -2.36
CA ARG A 27 14.23 20.36 -1.22
C ARG A 27 15.16 19.96 -0.08
N MET A 28 15.34 18.65 0.12
CA MET A 28 16.24 18.10 1.15
C MET A 28 17.70 18.04 0.72
N GLY A 29 18.04 18.38 -0.52
CA GLY A 29 19.40 18.23 -1.06
C GLY A 29 19.89 16.78 -1.13
N VAL A 30 18.95 15.81 -1.28
CA VAL A 30 19.25 14.39 -1.37
C VAL A 30 19.50 14.01 -2.82
N GLN A 31 20.61 13.33 -3.09
CA GLN A 31 20.90 12.78 -4.42
C GLN A 31 20.01 11.56 -4.66
N VAL A 32 19.17 11.62 -5.70
CA VAL A 32 18.25 10.55 -6.05
C VAL A 32 18.71 9.83 -7.31
N VAL A 33 18.59 8.50 -7.28
CA VAL A 33 18.59 7.64 -8.46
C VAL A 33 17.18 7.12 -8.66
N VAL A 34 16.64 7.22 -9.87
CA VAL A 34 15.34 6.63 -10.20
C VAL A 34 15.52 5.29 -10.86
N GLY A 35 15.03 4.24 -10.22
CA GLY A 35 14.83 2.93 -10.82
C GLY A 35 13.45 2.87 -11.50
N SER A 36 13.41 2.67 -12.82
CA SER A 36 12.17 2.65 -13.60
C SER A 36 12.16 1.52 -14.62
N ASN A 37 10.97 1.10 -15.06
CA ASN A 37 10.80 0.01 -16.03
C ASN A 37 11.14 0.40 -17.49
N GLN A 38 11.30 1.68 -17.76
CA GLN A 38 11.71 2.21 -19.08
C GLN A 38 12.83 3.24 -18.92
N ASP A 39 13.56 3.52 -19.99
CA ASP A 39 14.51 4.64 -20.03
C ASP A 39 13.74 5.94 -19.83
N SER A 40 14.08 6.64 -18.77
CA SER A 40 13.15 7.52 -18.09
C SER A 40 13.11 8.92 -18.69
N VAL A 41 11.91 9.41 -18.99
CA VAL A 41 11.60 10.83 -19.14
C VAL A 41 11.90 11.64 -17.86
N LEU A 42 12.09 10.96 -16.72
CA LEU A 42 12.45 11.57 -15.43
C LEU A 42 13.95 11.90 -15.33
N SER A 43 14.78 11.52 -16.31
CA SER A 43 16.22 11.82 -16.33
C SER A 43 16.52 13.32 -16.18
N ALA A 44 15.69 14.16 -16.76
CA ALA A 44 15.82 15.63 -16.62
C ALA A 44 15.54 16.13 -15.19
N LEU A 45 14.79 15.35 -14.39
CA LEU A 45 14.45 15.69 -13.00
C LEU A 45 15.46 15.13 -11.98
N THR A 46 16.38 14.29 -12.42
CA THR A 46 17.36 13.57 -11.56
C THR A 46 18.80 13.81 -11.99
N ASP A 47 19.08 14.87 -12.75
CA ASP A 47 20.41 15.15 -13.34
C ASP A 47 21.00 13.93 -14.09
N GLY A 48 20.12 13.14 -14.74
CA GLY A 48 20.50 11.96 -15.50
C GLY A 48 20.72 10.70 -14.66
N LEU A 49 20.52 10.71 -13.34
CA LEU A 49 20.70 9.56 -12.47
C LEU A 49 19.49 8.62 -12.55
N THR A 50 19.50 7.73 -13.50
CA THR A 50 18.44 6.73 -13.69
C THR A 50 19.06 5.33 -13.88
N THR A 51 18.30 4.30 -13.51
CA THR A 51 18.64 2.91 -13.78
C THR A 51 17.38 2.15 -14.21
N ARG A 52 17.54 1.27 -15.20
CA ARG A 52 16.44 0.41 -15.64
C ARG A 52 16.27 -0.77 -14.70
N VAL A 53 15.02 -1.00 -14.26
CA VAL A 53 14.63 -2.08 -13.37
C VAL A 53 13.43 -2.82 -13.95
N ASP A 54 13.54 -4.13 -14.07
CA ASP A 54 12.47 -4.99 -14.60
C ASP A 54 11.45 -5.34 -13.50
N PHE A 55 10.47 -4.46 -13.28
CA PHE A 55 9.45 -4.69 -12.26
C PHE A 55 8.53 -5.89 -12.53
N VAL A 56 8.55 -6.43 -13.75
CA VAL A 56 7.78 -7.62 -14.12
C VAL A 56 8.41 -8.89 -13.53
N ASN A 57 9.73 -8.95 -13.53
CA ASN A 57 10.49 -10.05 -12.96
C ASN A 57 11.19 -9.58 -11.68
N SER A 58 10.58 -9.86 -10.52
CA SER A 58 11.12 -9.42 -9.22
C SER A 58 12.53 -9.90 -8.93
N ASP A 59 12.91 -11.11 -9.35
CA ASP A 59 14.27 -11.64 -9.12
C ASP A 59 15.27 -10.84 -9.95
N ARG A 60 14.97 -10.65 -11.24
CA ARG A 60 15.80 -9.82 -12.12
C ARG A 60 15.88 -8.37 -11.66
N ALA A 61 14.78 -7.81 -11.16
CA ALA A 61 14.78 -6.47 -10.59
C ALA A 61 15.76 -6.34 -9.42
N VAL A 62 15.72 -7.29 -8.49
CA VAL A 62 16.62 -7.33 -7.33
C VAL A 62 18.09 -7.47 -7.79
N ASP A 63 18.40 -8.36 -8.73
CA ASP A 63 19.76 -8.53 -9.27
C ASP A 63 20.28 -7.25 -9.94
N GLN A 64 19.42 -6.55 -10.70
CA GLN A 64 19.75 -5.26 -11.31
C GLN A 64 20.09 -4.19 -10.27
N ILE A 65 19.28 -4.09 -9.20
CA ILE A 65 19.48 -3.13 -8.12
C ILE A 65 20.79 -3.43 -7.36
N VAL A 66 21.04 -4.69 -7.00
CA VAL A 66 22.26 -5.11 -6.31
C VAL A 66 23.51 -4.85 -7.19
N SER A 67 23.43 -5.16 -8.49
CA SER A 67 24.51 -4.87 -9.45
C SER A 67 24.78 -3.38 -9.62
N TYR A 68 23.73 -2.54 -9.56
CA TYR A 68 23.87 -1.09 -9.59
C TYR A 68 24.53 -0.59 -8.30
N ALA A 69 24.08 -1.06 -7.14
CA ALA A 69 24.60 -0.66 -5.82
C ALA A 69 26.09 -1.03 -5.64
N ALA A 70 26.54 -2.12 -6.24
CA ALA A 70 27.95 -2.50 -6.23
C ALA A 70 28.88 -1.50 -6.93
N ARG A 71 28.35 -0.71 -7.88
CA ARG A 71 29.10 0.33 -8.60
C ARG A 71 28.89 1.72 -8.02
N TYR A 72 27.68 1.96 -7.52
CA TYR A 72 27.22 3.24 -7.05
C TYR A 72 26.53 3.05 -5.69
N PRO A 73 27.23 3.28 -4.56
CA PRO A 73 26.68 3.06 -3.23
C PRO A 73 25.34 3.74 -3.02
N ILE A 74 24.39 2.99 -2.47
CA ILE A 74 23.02 3.41 -2.14
C ILE A 74 22.88 3.38 -0.62
N ALA A 75 22.27 4.41 -0.03
CA ALA A 75 22.02 4.49 1.41
C ALA A 75 20.63 3.98 1.80
N ALA A 76 19.66 4.08 0.89
CA ALA A 76 18.28 3.62 1.10
C ALA A 76 17.58 3.32 -0.22
N ILE A 77 16.57 2.46 -0.15
CA ILE A 77 15.67 2.12 -1.27
C ILE A 77 14.23 2.36 -0.83
N VAL A 78 13.47 3.12 -1.62
CA VAL A 78 12.04 3.35 -1.38
C VAL A 78 11.23 2.89 -2.58
N GLY A 79 10.33 1.94 -2.36
CA GLY A 79 9.29 1.57 -3.31
C GLY A 79 8.12 2.55 -3.20
N VAL A 80 7.85 3.29 -4.27
CA VAL A 80 6.83 4.35 -4.24
C VAL A 80 5.42 3.79 -4.37
N ASP A 81 5.24 2.78 -5.22
CA ASP A 81 3.96 2.13 -5.47
C ASP A 81 3.95 0.67 -5.00
N GLU A 82 2.77 0.10 -4.79
CA GLU A 82 2.56 -1.26 -4.27
C GLU A 82 3.45 -2.31 -4.96
N GLY A 83 3.47 -2.31 -6.29
CA GLY A 83 4.25 -3.27 -7.09
C GLY A 83 5.77 -3.19 -6.91
N THR A 84 6.27 -2.13 -6.28
CA THR A 84 7.71 -1.92 -6.07
C THR A 84 8.17 -2.15 -4.63
N THR A 85 7.24 -2.23 -3.67
CA THR A 85 7.57 -2.37 -2.23
C THR A 85 8.30 -3.67 -1.89
N THR A 86 7.83 -4.80 -2.45
CA THR A 86 8.46 -6.11 -2.23
C THR A 86 9.86 -6.18 -2.85
N ILE A 87 10.04 -5.57 -4.03
CA ILE A 87 11.36 -5.48 -4.70
C ILE A 87 12.30 -4.63 -3.84
N ALA A 88 11.82 -3.48 -3.35
CA ALA A 88 12.60 -2.61 -2.46
C ALA A 88 13.04 -3.33 -1.19
N ALA A 89 12.13 -4.05 -0.53
CA ALA A 89 12.43 -4.82 0.67
C ALA A 89 13.48 -5.92 0.41
N ARG A 90 13.33 -6.69 -0.66
CA ARG A 90 14.28 -7.76 -1.03
C ARG A 90 15.66 -7.23 -1.38
N ALA A 91 15.73 -6.16 -2.15
CA ALA A 91 17.00 -5.54 -2.51
C ALA A 91 17.68 -4.92 -1.28
N SER A 92 16.92 -4.29 -0.40
CA SER A 92 17.44 -3.73 0.86
C SER A 92 17.98 -4.80 1.78
N ASP A 93 17.28 -5.95 1.91
CA ASP A 93 17.73 -7.10 2.69
C ASP A 93 19.09 -7.62 2.22
N LEU A 94 19.27 -7.81 0.92
CA LEU A 94 20.55 -8.26 0.33
C LEU A 94 21.67 -7.24 0.47
N LEU A 95 21.35 -5.96 0.52
CA LEU A 95 22.31 -4.86 0.65
C LEU A 95 22.59 -4.46 2.11
N GLY A 96 21.90 -5.09 3.08
CA GLY A 96 22.01 -4.75 4.50
C GLY A 96 21.52 -3.34 4.83
N LEU A 97 20.57 -2.79 4.07
CA LEU A 97 19.96 -1.48 4.28
C LEU A 97 18.76 -1.57 5.25
N PRO A 98 18.37 -0.48 5.95
CA PRO A 98 17.13 -0.48 6.76
C PRO A 98 15.90 -0.80 5.92
N HIS A 99 15.09 -1.75 6.37
CA HIS A 99 13.89 -2.22 5.63
C HIS A 99 12.94 -3.03 6.53
N ASN A 100 11.71 -3.24 6.06
CA ASN A 100 10.85 -4.32 6.57
C ASN A 100 11.28 -5.66 5.98
N SER A 101 11.09 -6.75 6.73
CA SER A 101 11.38 -8.07 6.17
C SER A 101 10.62 -8.29 4.85
N PRO A 102 11.24 -8.91 3.82
CA PRO A 102 10.57 -9.19 2.57
C PRO A 102 9.27 -10.00 2.73
N ALA A 103 9.23 -10.89 3.72
CA ALA A 103 8.06 -11.70 4.03
C ALA A 103 6.89 -10.84 4.58
N ALA A 104 7.17 -9.87 5.45
CA ALA A 104 6.18 -8.94 5.99
C ALA A 104 5.57 -8.07 4.87
N VAL A 105 6.42 -7.50 4.01
CA VAL A 105 5.96 -6.69 2.87
C VAL A 105 5.15 -7.54 1.87
N ALA A 106 5.60 -8.75 1.57
CA ALA A 106 4.85 -9.65 0.68
C ALA A 106 3.48 -10.05 1.26
N ALA A 107 3.34 -10.13 2.58
CA ALA A 107 2.06 -10.40 3.22
C ALA A 107 1.07 -9.22 3.10
N THR A 108 1.56 -7.98 3.03
CA THR A 108 0.68 -6.83 2.77
C THR A 108 0.22 -6.76 1.32
N ALA A 109 1.04 -7.21 0.37
CA ALA A 109 0.74 -7.18 -1.07
C ALA A 109 -0.18 -8.33 -1.55
N ASP A 110 -0.49 -9.28 -0.69
CA ASP A 110 -1.36 -10.44 -0.98
C ASP A 110 -2.51 -10.51 0.02
N LYS A 111 -3.71 -10.20 -0.43
CA LYS A 111 -4.91 -10.12 0.44
C LYS A 111 -5.21 -11.43 1.16
N TYR A 112 -4.96 -12.58 0.53
CA TYR A 112 -5.19 -13.88 1.18
C TYR A 112 -4.15 -14.16 2.27
N ARG A 113 -2.88 -13.85 2.02
CA ARG A 113 -1.82 -13.97 3.04
C ARG A 113 -2.09 -13.03 4.22
N LEU A 114 -2.50 -11.80 3.95
CA LEU A 114 -2.92 -10.85 4.98
C LEU A 114 -4.00 -11.47 5.87
N ARG A 115 -5.07 -12.02 5.28
CA ARG A 115 -6.16 -12.64 6.04
C ARG A 115 -5.68 -13.81 6.91
N ARG A 116 -4.77 -14.62 6.40
CA ARG A 116 -4.20 -15.72 7.19
C ARG A 116 -3.43 -15.21 8.41
N VAL A 117 -2.56 -14.23 8.22
CA VAL A 117 -1.80 -13.63 9.34
C VAL A 117 -2.74 -13.03 10.39
N LEU A 118 -3.80 -12.33 9.97
CA LEU A 118 -4.78 -11.76 10.90
C LEU A 118 -5.59 -12.85 11.63
N THR A 119 -5.92 -13.96 10.95
CA THR A 119 -6.59 -15.12 11.59
C THR A 119 -5.71 -15.74 12.66
N ASP A 120 -4.46 -16.01 12.34
CA ASP A 120 -3.49 -16.62 13.24
C ASP A 120 -3.24 -15.74 14.47
N ALA A 121 -3.35 -14.44 14.32
CA ALA A 121 -3.25 -13.45 15.40
C ALA A 121 -4.58 -13.22 16.17
N GLY A 122 -5.68 -13.88 15.79
CA GLY A 122 -6.99 -13.71 16.43
C GLY A 122 -7.60 -12.31 16.25
N LEU A 123 -7.23 -11.59 15.19
CA LEU A 123 -7.75 -10.25 14.92
C LEU A 123 -9.09 -10.32 14.17
N PRO A 124 -10.03 -9.40 14.47
CA PRO A 124 -11.30 -9.31 13.74
C PRO A 124 -11.07 -9.07 12.26
N GLN A 125 -11.74 -9.86 11.43
CA GLN A 125 -11.69 -9.76 9.98
C GLN A 125 -12.91 -10.43 9.33
N PRO A 126 -13.20 -10.17 8.04
CA PRO A 126 -14.25 -10.90 7.34
C PRO A 126 -13.87 -12.36 7.16
N THR A 127 -14.86 -13.26 7.13
CA THR A 127 -14.67 -14.64 6.67
C THR A 127 -14.24 -14.62 5.19
N VAL A 128 -13.30 -15.47 4.83
CA VAL A 128 -12.74 -15.48 3.48
C VAL A 128 -12.82 -16.83 2.80
N ARG A 129 -12.99 -16.82 1.49
CA ARG A 129 -12.89 -17.97 0.60
C ARG A 129 -12.06 -17.64 -0.63
N LEU A 130 -11.14 -18.52 -0.95
CA LEU A 130 -10.28 -18.41 -2.13
C LEU A 130 -10.81 -19.33 -3.24
N PHE A 131 -10.89 -18.80 -4.44
CA PHE A 131 -11.30 -19.50 -5.65
C PHE A 131 -10.21 -19.36 -6.72
N SER A 132 -9.97 -20.43 -7.50
CA SER A 132 -9.21 -20.29 -8.75
C SER A 132 -10.03 -19.48 -9.75
N ALA A 133 -9.40 -18.58 -10.47
CA ALA A 133 -10.09 -17.85 -11.55
C ALA A 133 -10.60 -18.75 -12.69
N ASP A 134 -10.10 -19.98 -12.78
CA ASP A 134 -10.55 -20.97 -13.77
C ASP A 134 -11.80 -21.77 -13.34
N GLU A 135 -12.26 -21.60 -12.09
CA GLU A 135 -13.46 -22.28 -11.60
C GLU A 135 -14.71 -21.79 -12.34
N ASP A 136 -15.69 -22.68 -12.48
CA ASP A 136 -17.03 -22.33 -13.00
C ASP A 136 -17.75 -21.39 -12.03
N PRO A 137 -18.11 -20.15 -12.42
CA PRO A 137 -18.63 -19.17 -11.48
C PRO A 137 -19.91 -19.59 -10.75
N PRO A 138 -20.92 -20.22 -11.41
CA PRO A 138 -22.08 -20.77 -10.71
C PRO A 138 -21.73 -21.84 -9.68
N SER A 139 -20.70 -22.65 -9.94
CA SER A 139 -20.23 -23.67 -8.99
C SER A 139 -19.50 -23.05 -7.79
N ALA A 140 -18.70 -22.02 -8.03
CA ALA A 140 -18.06 -21.22 -6.98
C ALA A 140 -19.11 -20.52 -6.10
N ALA A 141 -20.15 -19.90 -6.72
CA ALA A 141 -21.24 -19.21 -6.02
C ALA A 141 -22.00 -20.14 -5.05
N ARG A 142 -22.22 -21.41 -5.40
CA ARG A 142 -22.89 -22.38 -4.53
C ARG A 142 -22.10 -22.72 -3.24
N ARG A 143 -20.81 -22.40 -3.19
CA ARG A 143 -19.95 -22.58 -2.00
C ARG A 143 -20.04 -21.41 -1.02
N ILE A 144 -20.71 -20.33 -1.39
CA ILE A 144 -20.97 -19.18 -0.50
C ILE A 144 -22.22 -19.48 0.32
N ASN A 145 -22.08 -19.45 1.65
CA ASN A 145 -23.19 -19.76 2.55
C ASN A 145 -24.03 -18.52 2.87
N ASN A 146 -23.39 -17.35 2.96
CA ASN A 146 -24.03 -16.11 3.37
C ASN A 146 -23.72 -15.00 2.36
N TYR A 147 -24.72 -14.23 2.01
CA TYR A 147 -24.63 -13.02 1.21
C TYR A 147 -25.06 -11.81 2.07
N PRO A 148 -24.58 -10.59 1.78
CA PRO A 148 -23.70 -10.22 0.67
C PRO A 148 -22.22 -10.55 0.93
N VAL A 149 -21.46 -10.73 -0.15
CA VAL A 149 -20.01 -10.89 -0.15
C VAL A 149 -19.33 -9.86 -1.04
N VAL A 150 -18.04 -9.64 -0.85
CA VAL A 150 -17.19 -8.81 -1.70
C VAL A 150 -16.14 -9.68 -2.37
N LEU A 151 -16.16 -9.70 -3.70
CA LEU A 151 -15.15 -10.38 -4.51
C LEU A 151 -14.04 -9.39 -4.85
N LYS A 152 -12.80 -9.87 -4.84
CA LYS A 152 -11.63 -9.06 -5.20
C LYS A 152 -10.47 -9.90 -5.73
N PRO A 153 -9.62 -9.36 -6.64
CA PRO A 153 -8.35 -9.99 -6.99
C PRO A 153 -7.36 -9.88 -5.81
N LEU A 154 -6.38 -10.79 -5.73
CA LEU A 154 -5.44 -10.83 -4.59
C LEU A 154 -4.48 -9.64 -4.54
N SER A 155 -4.00 -9.18 -5.69
CA SER A 155 -2.82 -8.30 -5.78
C SER A 155 -3.06 -6.94 -6.45
N LEU A 156 -4.31 -6.60 -6.80
CA LEU A 156 -4.61 -5.29 -7.38
C LEU A 156 -4.93 -4.26 -6.28
N SER A 157 -4.55 -3.02 -6.53
CA SER A 157 -4.79 -1.84 -5.67
C SER A 157 -5.80 -0.87 -6.29
N GLY A 158 -6.20 0.16 -5.53
CA GLY A 158 -7.11 1.21 -5.99
C GLY A 158 -8.51 0.69 -6.28
N SER A 159 -9.05 -0.20 -5.46
CA SER A 159 -10.38 -0.82 -5.58
C SER A 159 -10.65 -1.53 -6.91
N ARG A 160 -9.61 -1.74 -7.74
CA ARG A 160 -9.75 -2.37 -9.07
C ARG A 160 -10.22 -3.82 -8.93
N GLY A 161 -11.42 -4.08 -9.43
CA GLY A 161 -12.04 -5.41 -9.37
C GLY A 161 -12.61 -5.77 -8.00
N VAL A 162 -12.83 -4.80 -7.10
CA VAL A 162 -13.54 -5.01 -5.84
C VAL A 162 -15.03 -4.83 -6.09
N ILE A 163 -15.79 -5.93 -6.00
CA ILE A 163 -17.21 -5.96 -6.41
C ILE A 163 -18.04 -6.67 -5.34
N ARG A 164 -19.10 -6.02 -4.86
CA ARG A 164 -20.10 -6.62 -3.98
C ARG A 164 -21.10 -7.44 -4.78
N ALA A 165 -21.44 -8.60 -4.24
CA ALA A 165 -22.49 -9.48 -4.74
C ALA A 165 -23.50 -9.79 -3.62
N ASN A 166 -24.79 -9.66 -3.91
CA ASN A 166 -25.86 -9.84 -2.94
C ASN A 166 -26.52 -11.21 -3.04
N ASP A 167 -26.23 -11.95 -4.12
CA ASP A 167 -26.74 -13.29 -4.37
C ASP A 167 -25.80 -14.08 -5.31
N THR A 168 -26.20 -15.30 -5.65
CA THR A 168 -25.43 -16.21 -6.50
C THR A 168 -25.30 -15.73 -7.95
N GLN A 169 -26.28 -14.99 -8.46
CA GLN A 169 -26.26 -14.45 -9.81
C GLN A 169 -25.28 -13.29 -9.91
N GLU A 170 -25.35 -12.35 -8.96
CA GLU A 170 -24.42 -11.22 -8.88
C GLU A 170 -23.00 -11.72 -8.62
N PHE A 171 -22.81 -12.76 -7.80
CA PHE A 171 -21.52 -13.41 -7.59
C PHE A 171 -20.91 -13.88 -8.90
N SER A 172 -21.69 -14.64 -9.70
CA SER A 172 -21.21 -15.19 -10.97
C SER A 172 -20.81 -14.07 -11.94
N THR A 173 -21.61 -12.99 -11.99
CA THR A 173 -21.33 -11.82 -12.83
C THR A 173 -20.04 -11.09 -12.37
N ALA A 174 -19.90 -10.87 -11.06
CA ALA A 174 -18.71 -10.24 -10.47
C ALA A 174 -17.46 -11.09 -10.70
N PHE A 175 -17.56 -12.40 -10.55
CA PHE A 175 -16.46 -13.34 -10.77
C PHE A 175 -15.94 -13.27 -12.21
N GLU A 176 -16.85 -13.31 -13.21
CA GLU A 176 -16.47 -13.15 -14.62
C GLU A 176 -15.83 -11.79 -14.89
N ARG A 177 -16.35 -10.71 -14.30
CA ARG A 177 -15.75 -9.40 -14.46
C ARG A 177 -14.33 -9.34 -13.93
N ILE A 178 -14.06 -9.96 -12.78
CA ILE A 178 -12.71 -10.05 -12.20
C ILE A 178 -11.77 -10.86 -13.10
N ARG A 179 -12.24 -11.97 -13.69
CA ARG A 179 -11.46 -12.76 -14.66
C ARG A 179 -10.98 -11.90 -15.85
N VAL A 180 -11.88 -11.10 -16.40
CA VAL A 180 -11.54 -10.16 -17.49
C VAL A 180 -10.48 -9.15 -17.02
N ILE A 181 -10.67 -8.54 -15.84
CA ILE A 181 -9.72 -7.57 -15.28
C ILE A 181 -8.34 -8.21 -15.07
N LEU A 182 -8.28 -9.45 -14.59
CA LEU A 182 -7.01 -10.17 -14.38
C LEU A 182 -6.29 -10.45 -15.70
N ALA A 183 -7.03 -10.82 -16.75
CA ALA A 183 -6.50 -11.05 -18.09
C ALA A 183 -5.95 -9.75 -18.70
N GLU A 184 -6.75 -8.68 -18.72
CA GLU A 184 -6.35 -7.36 -19.21
C GLU A 184 -5.10 -6.84 -18.47
N THR A 185 -5.05 -6.99 -17.14
CA THR A 185 -3.90 -6.54 -16.34
C THR A 185 -2.63 -7.28 -16.72
N SER A 186 -2.72 -8.59 -16.97
CA SER A 186 -1.57 -9.40 -17.36
C SER A 186 -1.05 -9.03 -18.77
N GLU A 187 -1.93 -8.67 -19.68
CA GLU A 187 -1.56 -8.21 -21.02
C GLU A 187 -0.90 -6.83 -20.99
N ASP A 188 -1.49 -5.87 -20.27
CA ASP A 188 -1.01 -4.49 -20.22
C ASP A 188 0.34 -4.34 -19.49
N THR A 189 0.53 -5.11 -18.42
CA THR A 189 1.70 -4.94 -17.54
C THR A 189 2.79 -5.97 -17.81
N GLY A 190 2.49 -7.07 -18.49
CA GLY A 190 3.32 -8.25 -18.57
C GLY A 190 3.47 -8.99 -17.23
N LEU A 191 2.87 -8.47 -16.16
CA LEU A 191 2.80 -9.11 -14.86
C LEU A 191 1.73 -10.18 -14.89
N ARG A 192 2.10 -11.42 -14.64
CA ARG A 192 1.11 -12.47 -14.47
C ARG A 192 0.36 -12.23 -13.17
N ALA A 193 -0.84 -11.63 -13.27
CA ALA A 193 -1.72 -11.48 -12.11
C ALA A 193 -1.99 -12.87 -11.50
N GLN A 194 -2.06 -12.94 -10.18
CA GLN A 194 -2.37 -14.21 -9.51
C GLN A 194 -3.78 -14.65 -9.93
N PRO A 195 -3.94 -15.87 -10.48
CA PRO A 195 -5.20 -16.33 -11.06
C PRO A 195 -6.20 -16.78 -9.98
N TYR A 196 -6.42 -15.93 -9.00
CA TYR A 196 -7.32 -16.21 -7.88
C TYR A 196 -8.27 -15.04 -7.63
N VAL A 197 -9.48 -15.40 -7.19
CA VAL A 197 -10.51 -14.48 -6.71
C VAL A 197 -10.75 -14.76 -5.24
N LEU A 198 -10.64 -13.73 -4.41
CA LEU A 198 -10.97 -13.77 -2.98
C LEU A 198 -12.40 -13.29 -2.79
N ALA A 199 -13.24 -14.07 -2.12
CA ALA A 199 -14.54 -13.64 -1.64
C ALA A 199 -14.47 -13.44 -0.12
N GLU A 200 -14.94 -12.30 0.36
CA GLU A 200 -15.01 -11.91 1.77
C GLU A 200 -16.44 -11.58 2.16
N ASP A 201 -16.84 -11.87 3.40
CA ASP A 201 -18.10 -11.38 3.92
C ASP A 201 -18.13 -9.84 3.81
N TYR A 202 -19.26 -9.30 3.35
CA TYR A 202 -19.44 -7.85 3.32
C TYR A 202 -19.57 -7.30 4.74
N LEU A 203 -18.74 -6.35 5.09
CA LEU A 203 -18.80 -5.64 6.37
C LEU A 203 -19.57 -4.34 6.20
N PRO A 204 -20.74 -4.17 6.87
CA PRO A 204 -21.45 -2.89 6.86
C PRO A 204 -20.72 -1.84 7.70
N GLY A 205 -21.02 -0.56 7.47
CA GLY A 205 -20.49 0.55 8.26
C GLY A 205 -19.66 1.54 7.44
N GLY A 206 -19.18 2.57 8.10
CA GLY A 206 -18.32 3.59 7.52
C GLY A 206 -16.89 3.07 7.29
N GLU A 207 -16.16 3.71 6.40
CA GLU A 207 -14.77 3.34 6.13
C GLU A 207 -13.83 4.49 6.45
N VAL A 208 -12.65 4.14 6.93
CA VAL A 208 -11.59 5.08 7.27
C VAL A 208 -10.25 4.60 6.77
N THR A 209 -9.34 5.55 6.60
CA THR A 209 -7.95 5.28 6.23
C THR A 209 -7.01 5.88 7.25
N LEU A 210 -6.10 5.06 7.78
CA LEU A 210 -5.01 5.48 8.65
C LEU A 210 -3.72 5.57 7.84
N GLU A 211 -3.05 6.71 7.93
CA GLU A 211 -1.70 6.92 7.44
C GLU A 211 -0.73 7.02 8.61
N GLY A 212 0.37 6.27 8.55
CA GLY A 212 1.34 6.20 9.62
C GLY A 212 2.78 6.05 9.15
N LEU A 213 3.69 6.23 10.08
CA LEU A 213 5.12 5.92 9.92
C LEU A 213 5.55 4.97 11.04
N LEU A 214 6.19 3.88 10.66
CA LEU A 214 6.80 2.94 11.59
C LEU A 214 8.27 3.32 11.82
N ILE A 215 8.64 3.40 13.08
CA ILE A 215 10.02 3.64 13.51
C ILE A 215 10.32 2.62 14.61
N GLY A 216 11.21 1.67 14.33
CA GLY A 216 11.57 0.61 15.26
C GLY A 216 10.37 -0.20 15.75
N GLY A 217 9.41 -0.52 14.89
CA GLY A 217 8.18 -1.26 15.20
C GLY A 217 7.09 -0.46 15.91
N ARG A 218 7.31 0.83 16.18
CA ARG A 218 6.32 1.72 16.80
C ARG A 218 5.54 2.49 15.74
N LEU A 219 4.21 2.42 15.79
CA LEU A 219 3.34 3.19 14.90
C LEU A 219 3.21 4.65 15.38
N HIS A 220 3.57 5.58 14.51
CA HIS A 220 3.27 6.99 14.61
C HIS A 220 2.14 7.31 13.63
N VAL A 221 0.93 7.55 14.16
CA VAL A 221 -0.22 7.94 13.34
C VAL A 221 0.00 9.36 12.85
N LEU A 222 0.08 9.55 11.55
CA LEU A 222 0.28 10.84 10.89
C LEU A 222 -1.03 11.50 10.51
N ALA A 223 -2.00 10.70 10.06
CA ALA A 223 -3.34 11.17 9.72
C ALA A 223 -4.36 10.04 9.82
N LEU A 224 -5.60 10.41 10.10
CA LEU A 224 -6.78 9.58 9.93
C LEU A 224 -7.74 10.32 9.00
N PHE A 225 -8.20 9.63 7.95
CA PHE A 225 -9.14 10.16 6.97
C PHE A 225 -10.46 9.42 7.07
N ASP A 226 -11.54 10.17 7.15
CA ASP A 226 -12.90 9.63 6.99
C ASP A 226 -13.24 9.54 5.51
N LYS A 227 -13.96 8.49 5.11
CA LYS A 227 -14.58 8.34 3.79
C LYS A 227 -16.08 8.62 3.94
N PRO A 228 -16.53 9.87 3.70
CA PRO A 228 -17.91 10.26 3.99
C PRO A 228 -18.93 9.66 3.03
N ASP A 229 -18.51 9.27 1.83
CA ASP A 229 -19.40 8.65 0.87
C ASP A 229 -19.75 7.21 1.28
N PRO A 230 -21.02 6.81 1.12
CA PRO A 230 -21.44 5.48 1.49
C PRO A 230 -20.77 4.44 0.59
N MET A 231 -19.90 3.63 1.17
CA MET A 231 -19.19 2.53 0.49
C MET A 231 -20.06 1.26 0.51
N HIS A 232 -21.22 1.31 -0.16
CA HIS A 232 -22.19 0.20 -0.16
C HIS A 232 -22.05 -0.76 -1.33
N GLY A 233 -21.30 -0.37 -2.36
CA GLY A 233 -21.15 -1.14 -3.60
C GLY A 233 -22.20 -0.73 -4.67
N PRO A 234 -22.28 -1.45 -5.80
CA PRO A 234 -21.56 -2.68 -6.09
C PRO A 234 -20.05 -2.52 -6.26
N THR A 235 -19.53 -1.34 -6.63
CA THR A 235 -18.09 -0.99 -6.67
C THR A 235 -17.75 -0.06 -5.52
N PHE A 236 -16.46 0.01 -5.17
CA PHE A 236 -15.98 0.73 -3.99
C PHE A 236 -14.95 1.79 -4.38
N GLU A 237 -15.34 2.67 -5.31
CA GLU A 237 -14.48 3.78 -5.73
C GLU A 237 -14.43 4.86 -4.66
N GLU A 238 -13.21 5.25 -4.31
CA GLU A 238 -12.98 6.35 -3.38
C GLU A 238 -13.12 7.69 -4.10
N THR A 239 -13.94 8.57 -3.56
CA THR A 239 -14.20 9.89 -4.13
C THR A 239 -13.67 11.01 -3.26
N ILE A 240 -13.97 10.99 -1.96
CA ILE A 240 -13.61 12.04 -1.00
C ILE A 240 -12.99 11.42 0.25
N LEU A 241 -11.85 11.98 0.67
CA LEU A 241 -11.23 11.71 1.95
C LEU A 241 -11.12 12.99 2.77
N VAL A 242 -11.59 12.95 4.01
CA VAL A 242 -11.65 14.12 4.91
C VAL A 242 -10.75 13.90 6.12
N THR A 243 -9.87 14.85 6.41
CA THR A 243 -8.97 14.80 7.56
C THR A 243 -8.83 16.20 8.19
N PRO A 244 -8.74 16.34 9.52
CA PRO A 244 -8.72 15.27 10.53
C PRO A 244 -10.05 14.55 10.64
N SER A 245 -10.00 13.29 11.11
CA SER A 245 -11.19 12.47 11.33
C SER A 245 -12.15 13.11 12.35
N ARG A 246 -13.45 13.00 12.08
CA ARG A 246 -14.53 13.46 12.96
C ARG A 246 -15.10 12.35 13.84
N LEU A 247 -14.55 11.15 13.77
CA LEU A 247 -14.96 10.04 14.63
C LEU A 247 -14.67 10.34 16.10
N PRO A 248 -15.45 9.77 17.04
CA PRO A 248 -15.16 9.87 18.46
C PRO A 248 -13.73 9.41 18.78
N GLU A 249 -13.06 10.06 19.73
CA GLU A 249 -11.69 9.72 20.12
C GLU A 249 -11.55 8.24 20.56
N THR A 250 -12.59 7.67 21.16
CA THR A 250 -12.64 6.25 21.54
C THR A 250 -12.50 5.36 20.32
N THR A 251 -13.22 5.69 19.23
CA THR A 251 -13.13 4.96 17.95
C THR A 251 -11.76 5.16 17.31
N GLN A 252 -11.22 6.39 17.28
CA GLN A 252 -9.90 6.66 16.75
C GLN A 252 -8.80 5.89 17.51
N ARG A 253 -8.88 5.79 18.83
CA ARG A 253 -7.96 4.97 19.63
C ARG A 253 -8.06 3.48 19.27
N LEU A 254 -9.27 2.97 19.08
CA LEU A 254 -9.48 1.56 18.71
C LEU A 254 -8.96 1.27 17.30
N ILE A 255 -9.15 2.18 16.33
CA ILE A 255 -8.56 2.10 14.99
C ILE A 255 -7.03 1.94 15.10
N ARG A 256 -6.39 2.83 15.88
CA ARG A 256 -4.95 2.76 16.13
C ARG A 256 -4.54 1.41 16.73
N GLN A 257 -5.20 0.95 17.78
CA GLN A 257 -4.90 -0.32 18.44
C GLN A 257 -5.03 -1.52 17.50
N ARG A 258 -6.08 -1.56 16.65
CA ARG A 258 -6.29 -2.60 15.64
C ARG A 258 -5.19 -2.59 14.59
N THR A 259 -4.81 -1.40 14.14
CA THR A 259 -3.71 -1.24 13.17
C THR A 259 -2.37 -1.65 13.77
N GLU A 260 -2.06 -1.24 15.02
CA GLU A 260 -0.84 -1.66 15.73
C GLU A 260 -0.76 -3.18 15.89
N ALA A 261 -1.86 -3.83 16.26
CA ALA A 261 -1.91 -5.28 16.39
C ALA A 261 -1.68 -6.00 15.04
N ALA A 262 -2.26 -5.49 13.95
CA ALA A 262 -2.03 -6.04 12.61
C ALA A 262 -0.57 -5.84 12.15
N ILE A 263 0.03 -4.68 12.42
CA ILE A 263 1.43 -4.38 12.15
C ILE A 263 2.36 -5.37 12.86
N GLN A 264 2.11 -5.62 14.14
CA GLN A 264 2.87 -6.59 14.95
C GLN A 264 2.73 -8.01 14.40
N ALA A 265 1.51 -8.43 14.07
CA ALA A 265 1.24 -9.75 13.49
C ALA A 265 1.96 -9.95 12.15
N LEU A 266 2.03 -8.92 11.31
CA LEU A 266 2.73 -8.93 10.03
C LEU A 266 4.25 -8.87 10.18
N GLY A 267 4.76 -8.37 11.32
CA GLY A 267 6.19 -8.14 11.53
C GLY A 267 6.71 -6.90 10.78
N LEU A 268 5.87 -5.89 10.56
CA LEU A 268 6.31 -4.60 10.01
C LEU A 268 6.96 -3.75 11.10
N THR A 269 8.10 -3.14 10.79
CA THR A 269 8.89 -2.38 11.76
C THR A 269 9.30 -0.99 11.28
N GLU A 270 9.37 -0.76 9.96
CA GLU A 270 9.99 0.44 9.40
C GLU A 270 9.14 1.03 8.27
N GLY A 271 9.21 2.35 8.12
CA GLY A 271 8.69 3.09 6.98
C GLY A 271 7.20 3.37 7.00
N PRO A 272 6.66 3.89 5.88
CA PRO A 272 5.27 4.29 5.77
C PRO A 272 4.33 3.09 5.80
N VAL A 273 3.18 3.29 6.43
CA VAL A 273 2.08 2.32 6.46
C VAL A 273 0.76 3.01 6.19
N HIS A 274 -0.02 2.40 5.32
CA HIS A 274 -1.36 2.81 4.94
C HIS A 274 -2.32 1.67 5.30
N ALA A 275 -3.36 1.95 6.06
CA ALA A 275 -4.32 0.95 6.51
C ALA A 275 -5.75 1.41 6.30
N GLU A 276 -6.59 0.54 5.76
CA GLU A 276 -8.02 0.77 5.56
C GLU A 276 -8.84 -0.09 6.51
N LEU A 277 -9.80 0.51 7.19
CA LEU A 277 -10.64 -0.17 8.16
C LEU A 277 -12.12 0.16 7.93
N ARG A 278 -12.97 -0.84 8.13
CA ARG A 278 -14.41 -0.69 8.18
C ARG A 278 -14.87 -0.60 9.64
N ILE A 279 -15.67 0.40 9.97
CA ILE A 279 -16.21 0.59 11.32
C ILE A 279 -17.57 -0.09 11.39
N THR A 280 -17.61 -1.29 11.95
CA THR A 280 -18.83 -2.08 12.12
C THR A 280 -19.45 -1.86 13.50
N ASP A 281 -20.76 -2.00 13.61
CA ASP A 281 -21.46 -1.89 14.91
C ASP A 281 -21.12 -3.06 15.85
N GLU A 282 -20.89 -4.24 15.29
CA GLU A 282 -20.68 -5.46 16.08
C GLU A 282 -19.23 -5.62 16.58
N GLN A 283 -18.24 -5.31 15.74
CA GLN A 283 -16.82 -5.61 16.02
C GLN A 283 -15.96 -4.35 16.16
N GLY A 284 -16.55 -3.18 15.92
CA GLY A 284 -15.82 -1.92 15.82
C GLY A 284 -14.95 -1.88 14.55
N PRO A 285 -13.73 -1.30 14.61
CA PRO A 285 -12.84 -1.23 13.46
C PRO A 285 -12.30 -2.61 13.06
N VAL A 286 -12.55 -3.00 11.80
CA VAL A 286 -12.06 -4.24 11.18
C VAL A 286 -11.15 -3.88 10.01
N LEU A 287 -9.93 -4.43 9.98
CA LEU A 287 -8.95 -4.16 8.95
C LEU A 287 -9.39 -4.76 7.61
N LEU A 288 -9.47 -3.91 6.58
CA LEU A 288 -9.73 -4.31 5.19
C LEU A 288 -8.43 -4.55 4.43
N GLU A 289 -7.49 -3.61 4.52
CA GLU A 289 -6.21 -3.66 3.82
C GLU A 289 -5.13 -2.95 4.66
N ILE A 290 -3.89 -3.37 4.50
CA ILE A 290 -2.71 -2.67 5.01
C ILE A 290 -1.59 -2.80 4.00
N ALA A 291 -0.91 -1.69 3.70
CA ALA A 291 0.17 -1.62 2.73
C ALA A 291 1.42 -1.00 3.34
N ALA A 292 2.59 -1.55 3.01
CA ALA A 292 3.90 -1.03 3.43
C ALA A 292 4.34 0.14 2.51
N ARG A 293 3.46 1.10 2.32
CA ARG A 293 3.64 2.33 1.54
C ARG A 293 2.72 3.43 2.07
N SER A 294 2.92 4.66 1.60
CA SER A 294 2.03 5.77 1.94
C SER A 294 0.78 5.82 1.05
N ILE A 295 -0.20 6.59 1.51
CA ILE A 295 -1.50 6.84 0.86
C ILE A 295 -1.34 7.30 -0.59
N GLY A 296 -2.27 6.87 -1.44
CA GLY A 296 -2.41 7.30 -2.83
C GLY A 296 -3.31 8.53 -3.02
N GLY A 297 -3.81 8.71 -4.25
CA GLY A 297 -4.87 9.68 -4.58
C GLY A 297 -4.50 11.15 -4.32
N LEU A 298 -3.23 11.53 -4.30
CA LEU A 298 -2.74 12.88 -3.98
C LEU A 298 -3.07 13.35 -2.53
N CYS A 299 -3.58 12.47 -1.67
CA CYS A 299 -3.96 12.81 -0.29
C CYS A 299 -2.76 13.24 0.56
N ALA A 300 -1.55 12.78 0.24
CA ALA A 300 -0.31 13.22 0.87
C ALA A 300 -0.10 14.75 0.77
N ARG A 301 -0.62 15.38 -0.29
CA ARG A 301 -0.42 16.82 -0.55
C ARG A 301 -1.09 17.75 0.46
N VAL A 302 -2.09 17.26 1.21
CA VAL A 302 -2.74 18.04 2.28
C VAL A 302 -2.09 17.83 3.64
N LEU A 303 -1.06 16.98 3.74
CA LEU A 303 -0.37 16.69 4.98
C LEU A 303 0.89 17.56 5.11
N ARG A 304 1.00 18.24 6.26
CA ARG A 304 2.20 19.00 6.65
C ARG A 304 2.53 18.69 8.10
N PHE A 305 3.82 18.66 8.41
CA PHE A 305 4.35 18.28 9.71
C PHE A 305 5.42 19.26 10.16
N GLY A 306 5.41 19.60 11.45
CA GLY A 306 6.38 20.55 12.00
C GLY A 306 6.47 21.85 11.19
N ALA A 307 7.65 22.21 10.73
CA ALA A 307 7.88 23.45 9.98
C ALA A 307 7.58 23.31 8.46
N GLY A 308 6.43 22.75 8.10
CA GLY A 308 5.96 22.64 6.70
C GLY A 308 6.48 21.41 5.94
N VAL A 309 7.08 20.43 6.63
CA VAL A 309 7.59 19.18 6.04
C VAL A 309 6.42 18.38 5.45
N ASN A 310 6.52 17.88 4.23
CA ASN A 310 5.50 17.03 3.62
C ASN A 310 5.72 15.54 3.95
N LEU A 311 4.77 14.69 3.57
CA LEU A 311 4.83 13.25 3.86
C LEU A 311 6.01 12.57 3.16
N GLU A 312 6.31 12.94 1.92
CA GLU A 312 7.40 12.36 1.14
C GLU A 312 8.77 12.72 1.77
N GLU A 313 8.91 13.93 2.31
CA GLU A 313 10.12 14.33 3.04
C GLU A 313 10.29 13.51 4.32
N LEU A 314 9.22 13.25 5.09
CA LEU A 314 9.29 12.37 6.26
C LEU A 314 9.73 10.95 5.88
N ILE A 315 9.16 10.40 4.81
CA ILE A 315 9.50 9.06 4.32
C ILE A 315 10.98 9.00 3.91
N ILE A 316 11.47 10.01 3.19
CA ILE A 316 12.86 10.08 2.74
C ILE A 316 13.81 10.26 3.94
N GLN A 317 13.46 11.13 4.91
CA GLN A 317 14.26 11.30 6.15
C GLN A 317 14.39 9.97 6.88
N HIS A 318 13.27 9.30 7.11
CA HIS A 318 13.24 8.01 7.78
C HIS A 318 14.07 6.95 7.04
N ALA A 319 13.88 6.80 5.71
CA ALA A 319 14.62 5.84 4.91
C ALA A 319 16.14 6.04 4.96
N LEU A 320 16.60 7.30 5.08
CA LEU A 320 18.00 7.66 5.20
C LEU A 320 18.53 7.59 6.65
N GLY A 321 17.75 7.06 7.61
CA GLY A 321 18.13 6.97 9.02
C GLY A 321 18.24 8.33 9.71
N ARG A 322 17.55 9.36 9.19
CA ARG A 322 17.52 10.70 9.79
C ARG A 322 16.28 10.81 10.68
N ASP A 323 16.45 11.26 11.90
CA ASP A 323 15.30 11.50 12.77
C ASP A 323 14.43 12.63 12.21
N PRO A 324 13.11 12.40 12.02
CA PRO A 324 12.21 13.46 11.62
C PRO A 324 12.18 14.57 12.69
N ALA A 325 12.33 15.82 12.29
CA ALA A 325 12.31 16.96 13.21
C ALA A 325 11.00 17.05 14.00
N SER A 326 9.87 16.64 13.39
CA SER A 326 8.56 16.52 14.03
C SER A 326 7.65 15.61 13.22
N LEU A 327 6.93 14.74 13.90
CA LEU A 327 5.81 13.95 13.34
C LEU A 327 4.46 14.58 13.66
N GLN A 328 4.46 15.72 14.36
CA GLN A 328 3.22 16.43 14.69
C GLN A 328 2.66 17.09 13.43
N ARG A 329 1.45 16.69 13.09
CA ARG A 329 0.71 17.29 11.96
C ARG A 329 0.37 18.74 12.26
N GLU A 330 0.59 19.60 11.27
CA GLU A 330 0.06 20.96 11.26
C GLU A 330 -1.42 20.90 10.87
N CYS A 331 -2.28 21.39 11.75
CA CYS A 331 -3.68 21.63 11.39
C CYS A 331 -3.77 23.05 10.84
N PRO A 332 -4.27 23.25 9.61
CA PRO A 332 -4.57 24.62 9.18
C PRO A 332 -5.56 25.25 10.16
N ALA A 333 -5.34 26.53 10.48
CA ALA A 333 -6.28 27.27 11.30
C ALA A 333 -7.69 27.15 10.69
N PRO A 334 -8.74 26.98 11.49
CA PRO A 334 -10.11 27.00 10.96
C PRO A 334 -10.32 28.34 10.24
N LEU A 335 -10.84 28.28 9.00
CA LEU A 335 -11.24 29.43 8.21
C LEU A 335 -12.39 30.18 8.87
#